data_7da2c4553b75384b85492193327d355c
#
_entry.id   7da2c4553b75384b85492193327d355c
#
_cell.length_a   1.000
_cell.length_b   1.000
_cell.length_c   1.000
_cell.angle_alpha   90.00
_cell.angle_beta   90.00
_cell.angle_gamma   90.00
#
_symmetry.space_group_name_H-M   'P 1'
#
loop_
_entity.id
_entity.type
_entity.pdbx_description
1 polymer ?
#
loop_
_entity_poly.entity_id
_entity_poly.type
_entity_poly.pdbx_seq_one_letter_code
_entity_poly.pdbx_strand_id
1 'polypeptide(L)'
;LLQGRSLVNDSLIDYSVDYYKEHASEPLLSAYFVKAIYMGDSRKGLEQRRALYREAIDSAYSRSDSTYLVRFYDRLTSLSFGEGLYRETIAESKEWEASPKAGFKEMAYYMAGLSYSRLRMRDSADYYLRLAADSALAKNIEWYAHHFARNYADFLYDFNPKASIRYLRLLKERYPEREILGSYVMPWIN
;
A
#
# COMPACT_ATOMS: atom_id res chain seq x y z
N LEU A 1 4.57 -1.15 -29.44
CA LEU A 1 3.73 0.04 -29.19
C LEU A 1 2.26 -0.39 -29.30
N LEU A 2 1.71 -0.95 -28.23
CA LEU A 2 0.26 -1.21 -28.10
C LEU A 2 -0.38 0.11 -27.69
N GLN A 3 -0.87 0.83 -28.70
CA GLN A 3 -1.72 2.00 -28.53
C GLN A 3 -2.96 1.60 -27.73
N GLY A 4 -3.10 2.16 -26.50
CA GLY A 4 -4.32 2.58 -25.80
C GLY A 4 -5.66 1.88 -26.06
N ARG A 5 -5.70 0.60 -26.41
CA ARG A 5 -6.93 -0.18 -26.37
C ARG A 5 -7.15 -0.64 -24.94
N SER A 6 -8.11 -0.03 -24.28
CA SER A 6 -8.67 -0.57 -23.05
C SER A 6 -9.09 -2.01 -23.31
N LEU A 7 -8.38 -2.97 -22.72
CA LEU A 7 -8.75 -4.39 -22.74
C LEU A 7 -9.98 -4.70 -21.84
N VAL A 8 -10.73 -3.66 -21.46
CA VAL A 8 -11.91 -3.74 -20.59
C VAL A 8 -13.01 -4.69 -21.11
N ASN A 9 -12.92 -5.06 -22.40
CA ASN A 9 -13.80 -6.03 -23.05
C ASN A 9 -13.06 -7.27 -23.56
N ASP A 10 -11.90 -7.59 -22.99
CA ASP A 10 -11.21 -8.80 -23.42
C ASP A 10 -11.82 -10.02 -22.70
N SER A 11 -12.77 -10.65 -23.38
CA SER A 11 -13.41 -11.89 -22.92
C SER A 11 -12.41 -13.00 -22.54
N LEU A 12 -11.17 -12.93 -23.05
CA LEU A 12 -10.11 -13.89 -22.72
C LEU A 12 -9.62 -13.71 -21.27
N ILE A 13 -9.59 -12.49 -20.76
CA ILE A 13 -9.17 -12.25 -19.34
C ILE A 13 -10.25 -12.75 -18.39
N ASP A 14 -11.52 -12.49 -18.69
CA ASP A 14 -12.64 -12.99 -17.89
C ASP A 14 -12.68 -14.51 -17.95
N TYR A 15 -12.57 -15.09 -19.14
CA TYR A 15 -12.50 -16.52 -19.33
C TYR A 15 -11.33 -17.16 -18.57
N SER A 16 -10.16 -16.53 -18.54
CA SER A 16 -9.00 -17.09 -17.83
C SER A 16 -9.21 -17.18 -16.33
N VAL A 17 -9.85 -16.19 -15.72
CA VAL A 17 -10.16 -16.23 -14.28
C VAL A 17 -11.16 -17.35 -13.99
N ASP A 18 -12.23 -17.45 -14.77
CA ASP A 18 -13.26 -18.47 -14.59
C ASP A 18 -12.69 -19.88 -14.84
N TYR A 19 -11.91 -20.06 -15.90
CA TYR A 19 -11.21 -21.30 -16.19
C TYR A 19 -10.32 -21.77 -15.04
N TYR A 20 -9.47 -20.86 -14.51
CA TYR A 20 -8.56 -21.21 -13.42
C TYR A 20 -9.26 -21.39 -12.07
N LYS A 21 -10.44 -20.80 -11.86
CA LYS A 21 -11.30 -21.13 -10.71
C LYS A 21 -11.78 -22.57 -10.75
N GLU A 22 -12.30 -22.98 -11.88
CA GLU A 22 -12.84 -24.34 -12.10
C GLU A 22 -11.76 -25.41 -12.01
N HIS A 23 -10.54 -25.12 -12.45
CA HIS A 23 -9.44 -26.08 -12.51
C HIS A 23 -8.46 -25.98 -11.34
N ALA A 24 -8.74 -25.15 -10.33
CA ALA A 24 -7.92 -24.95 -9.11
C ALA A 24 -6.41 -24.77 -9.37
N SER A 25 -6.04 -24.18 -10.50
CA SER A 25 -4.67 -24.10 -10.98
C SER A 25 -3.87 -22.94 -10.37
N GLU A 26 -2.53 -23.05 -10.33
CA GLU A 26 -1.63 -22.03 -9.82
C GLU A 26 -1.77 -20.65 -10.50
N PRO A 27 -2.03 -20.53 -11.82
CA PRO A 27 -2.17 -19.23 -12.47
C PRO A 27 -3.36 -18.39 -12.03
N LEU A 28 -4.30 -18.89 -11.24
CA LEU A 28 -5.48 -18.14 -10.80
C LEU A 28 -5.14 -16.81 -10.18
N LEU A 29 -4.17 -16.76 -9.26
CA LEU A 29 -3.78 -15.52 -8.56
C LEU A 29 -3.16 -14.52 -9.53
N SER A 30 -2.39 -14.99 -10.49
CA SER A 30 -1.86 -14.15 -11.58
C SER A 30 -2.98 -13.64 -12.48
N ALA A 31 -3.98 -14.46 -12.80
CA ALA A 31 -5.13 -14.05 -13.61
C ALA A 31 -5.95 -12.94 -12.92
N TYR A 32 -6.21 -13.07 -11.62
CA TYR A 32 -6.83 -11.99 -10.84
C TYR A 32 -6.04 -10.69 -10.92
N PHE A 33 -4.73 -10.77 -10.77
CA PHE A 33 -3.86 -9.60 -10.79
C PHE A 33 -3.90 -8.89 -12.16
N VAL A 34 -3.81 -9.67 -13.24
CA VAL A 34 -3.90 -9.16 -14.62
C VAL A 34 -5.27 -8.55 -14.87
N LYS A 35 -6.36 -9.24 -14.52
CA LYS A 35 -7.73 -8.74 -14.69
C LYS A 35 -7.92 -7.39 -13.98
N ALA A 36 -7.47 -7.27 -12.74
CA ALA A 36 -7.60 -6.04 -11.98
C ALA A 36 -6.84 -4.86 -12.59
N ILE A 37 -5.65 -5.09 -13.16
CA ILE A 37 -4.87 -4.05 -13.87
C ILE A 37 -5.61 -3.57 -15.13
N TYR A 38 -6.21 -4.50 -15.86
CA TYR A 38 -6.86 -4.18 -17.14
C TYR A 38 -8.30 -3.67 -17.03
N MET A 39 -8.92 -3.72 -15.85
CA MET A 39 -10.28 -3.19 -15.64
C MET A 39 -10.40 -1.66 -15.80
N GLY A 40 -9.29 -0.95 -16.02
CA GLY A 40 -9.27 0.48 -16.28
C GLY A 40 -9.69 1.37 -15.09
N ASP A 41 -9.48 2.69 -15.21
CA ASP A 41 -9.66 3.64 -14.11
C ASP A 41 -11.04 4.32 -14.03
N SER A 42 -12.07 3.77 -14.69
CA SER A 42 -13.39 4.37 -14.59
C SER A 42 -14.01 4.19 -13.20
N ARG A 43 -14.70 5.21 -12.67
CA ARG A 43 -15.45 5.11 -11.40
C ARG A 43 -16.43 3.93 -11.37
N LYS A 44 -17.03 3.56 -12.51
CA LYS A 44 -17.89 2.38 -12.63
C LYS A 44 -17.11 1.07 -12.38
N GLY A 45 -15.82 1.04 -12.70
CA GLY A 45 -14.94 -0.11 -12.44
C GLY A 45 -14.39 -0.19 -11.01
N LEU A 46 -14.51 0.88 -10.20
CA LEU A 46 -13.92 0.93 -8.86
C LEU A 46 -14.45 -0.17 -7.94
N GLU A 47 -15.76 -0.26 -7.78
CA GLU A 47 -16.37 -1.28 -6.91
C GLU A 47 -16.12 -2.69 -7.44
N GLN A 48 -16.12 -2.86 -8.74
CA GLN A 48 -15.79 -4.16 -9.38
C GLN A 48 -14.32 -4.54 -9.13
N ARG A 49 -13.37 -3.59 -9.23
CA ARG A 49 -11.95 -3.84 -8.91
C ARG A 49 -11.75 -4.16 -7.43
N ARG A 50 -12.42 -3.43 -6.54
CA ARG A 50 -12.37 -3.71 -5.10
C ARG A 50 -12.94 -5.09 -4.78
N ALA A 51 -14.06 -5.46 -5.38
CA ALA A 51 -14.65 -6.80 -5.24
C ALA A 51 -13.69 -7.88 -5.76
N LEU A 52 -13.07 -7.65 -6.91
CA LEU A 52 -12.10 -8.57 -7.48
C LEU A 52 -10.86 -8.76 -6.58
N TYR A 53 -10.33 -7.67 -5.99
CA TYR A 53 -9.22 -7.80 -5.05
C TYR A 53 -9.62 -8.53 -3.76
N ARG A 54 -10.85 -8.37 -3.27
CA ARG A 54 -11.35 -9.13 -2.11
C ARG A 54 -11.45 -10.62 -2.43
N GLU A 55 -12.02 -10.96 -3.56
CA GLU A 55 -12.07 -12.36 -4.03
C GLU A 55 -10.66 -12.96 -4.20
N ALA A 56 -9.72 -12.18 -4.73
CA ALA A 56 -8.34 -12.59 -4.88
C ALA A 56 -7.62 -12.79 -3.52
N ILE A 57 -7.91 -11.94 -2.53
CA ILE A 57 -7.42 -12.08 -1.15
C ILE A 57 -7.94 -13.40 -0.55
N ASP A 58 -9.23 -13.69 -0.65
CA ASP A 58 -9.83 -14.93 -0.15
C ASP A 58 -9.19 -16.16 -0.82
N SER A 59 -8.98 -16.10 -2.13
CA SER A 59 -8.31 -17.15 -2.88
C SER A 59 -6.85 -17.34 -2.45
N ALA A 60 -6.08 -16.26 -2.27
CA ALA A 60 -4.71 -16.34 -1.80
C ALA A 60 -4.63 -16.82 -0.35
N TYR A 61 -5.58 -16.42 0.50
CA TYR A 61 -5.66 -16.86 1.89
C TYR A 61 -5.92 -18.37 1.99
N SER A 62 -6.86 -18.90 1.21
CA SER A 62 -7.17 -20.34 1.18
C SER A 62 -5.99 -21.18 0.70
N ARG A 63 -5.18 -20.65 -0.22
CA ARG A 63 -3.96 -21.28 -0.75
C ARG A 63 -2.73 -21.06 0.14
N SER A 64 -2.85 -20.28 1.20
CA SER A 64 -1.73 -19.86 2.07
C SER A 64 -0.58 -19.18 1.31
N ASP A 65 -0.90 -18.47 0.22
CA ASP A 65 0.07 -17.72 -0.56
C ASP A 65 0.27 -16.32 0.02
N SER A 66 1.26 -16.22 0.91
CA SER A 66 1.60 -14.96 1.59
C SER A 66 2.07 -13.85 0.63
N THR A 67 2.68 -14.20 -0.49
CA THR A 67 3.18 -13.23 -1.47
C THR A 67 2.03 -12.54 -2.19
N TYR A 68 1.06 -13.31 -2.67
CA TYR A 68 -0.11 -12.73 -3.32
C TYR A 68 -1.04 -12.03 -2.32
N LEU A 69 -1.15 -12.52 -1.08
CA LEU A 69 -1.88 -11.81 -0.02
C LEU A 69 -1.36 -10.39 0.15
N VAL A 70 -0.04 -10.21 0.30
CA VAL A 70 0.59 -8.88 0.41
C VAL A 70 0.28 -8.03 -0.82
N ARG A 71 0.44 -8.59 -2.01
CA ARG A 71 0.19 -7.86 -3.26
C ARG A 71 -1.26 -7.39 -3.40
N PHE A 72 -2.23 -8.24 -3.07
CA PHE A 72 -3.64 -7.88 -3.21
C PHE A 72 -4.09 -6.88 -2.14
N TYR A 73 -3.64 -7.03 -0.89
CA TYR A 73 -3.89 -6.01 0.14
C TYR A 73 -3.28 -4.66 -0.22
N ASP A 74 -2.04 -4.64 -0.71
CA ASP A 74 -1.38 -3.41 -1.17
C ASP A 74 -2.17 -2.73 -2.29
N ARG A 75 -2.64 -3.50 -3.28
CA ARG A 75 -3.44 -2.97 -4.38
C ARG A 75 -4.81 -2.48 -3.95
N LEU A 76 -5.50 -3.23 -3.07
CA LEU A 76 -6.81 -2.84 -2.55
C LEU A 76 -6.72 -1.54 -1.75
N THR A 77 -5.79 -1.46 -0.79
CA THR A 77 -5.61 -0.26 0.04
C THR A 77 -5.15 0.95 -0.77
N SER A 78 -4.24 0.75 -1.74
CA SER A 78 -3.77 1.81 -2.64
C SER A 78 -4.89 2.32 -3.54
N LEU A 79 -5.73 1.43 -4.06
CA LEU A 79 -6.89 1.80 -4.88
C LEU A 79 -7.89 2.64 -4.05
N SER A 80 -8.28 2.15 -2.88
CA SER A 80 -9.21 2.85 -1.99
C SER A 80 -8.65 4.21 -1.55
N PHE A 81 -7.36 4.30 -1.23
CA PHE A 81 -6.70 5.55 -0.87
C PHE A 81 -6.67 6.55 -2.02
N GLY A 82 -6.31 6.09 -3.23
CA GLY A 82 -6.24 6.94 -4.44
C GLY A 82 -7.59 7.55 -4.80
N GLU A 83 -8.67 6.84 -4.53
CA GLU A 83 -10.05 7.31 -4.75
C GLU A 83 -10.62 8.14 -3.57
N GLY A 84 -9.82 8.41 -2.55
CA GLY A 84 -10.23 9.20 -1.39
C GLY A 84 -11.12 8.45 -0.39
N LEU A 85 -11.25 7.14 -0.52
CA LEU A 85 -12.02 6.26 0.37
C LEU A 85 -11.20 5.95 1.64
N TYR A 86 -10.86 6.99 2.41
CA TYR A 86 -9.92 6.87 3.54
C TYR A 86 -10.44 5.99 4.67
N ARG A 87 -11.75 5.96 4.92
CA ARG A 87 -12.33 5.09 5.97
C ARG A 87 -12.25 3.62 5.57
N GLU A 88 -12.50 3.33 4.31
CA GLU A 88 -12.36 2.01 3.71
C GLU A 88 -10.90 1.56 3.71
N THR A 89 -9.98 2.45 3.34
CA THR A 89 -8.53 2.16 3.40
C THR A 89 -8.09 1.80 4.81
N ILE A 90 -8.58 2.50 5.84
CA ILE A 90 -8.29 2.16 7.23
C ILE A 90 -8.82 0.78 7.60
N ALA A 91 -10.04 0.44 7.19
CA ALA A 91 -10.63 -0.86 7.46
C ALA A 91 -9.83 -1.99 6.78
N GLU A 92 -9.49 -1.82 5.51
CA GLU A 92 -8.69 -2.75 4.70
C GLU A 92 -7.26 -2.91 5.26
N SER A 93 -6.66 -1.81 5.71
CA SER A 93 -5.33 -1.84 6.36
C SER A 93 -5.36 -2.61 7.68
N LYS A 94 -6.41 -2.44 8.49
CA LYS A 94 -6.58 -3.19 9.74
C LYS A 94 -6.84 -4.69 9.50
N GLU A 95 -7.57 -5.01 8.45
CA GLU A 95 -7.76 -6.39 8.01
C GLU A 95 -6.42 -7.02 7.61
N TRP A 96 -5.61 -6.30 6.83
CA TRP A 96 -4.25 -6.74 6.50
C TRP A 96 -3.37 -6.90 7.76
N GLU A 97 -3.39 -5.92 8.68
CA GLU A 97 -2.68 -5.98 9.95
C GLU A 97 -3.07 -7.24 10.75
N ALA A 98 -4.35 -7.54 10.83
CA ALA A 98 -4.88 -8.68 11.59
C ALA A 98 -4.64 -10.04 10.91
N SER A 99 -4.40 -10.08 9.60
CA SER A 99 -4.21 -11.33 8.86
C SER A 99 -2.94 -12.07 9.30
N PRO A 100 -3.03 -13.30 9.84
CA PRO A 100 -1.84 -14.03 10.29
C PRO A 100 -0.95 -14.52 9.15
N LYS A 101 -1.49 -14.62 7.94
CA LYS A 101 -0.80 -15.14 6.76
C LYS A 101 -0.17 -14.04 5.89
N ALA A 102 -0.68 -12.82 5.96
CA ALA A 102 -0.14 -11.71 5.19
C ALA A 102 1.06 -11.09 5.91
N GLY A 103 2.20 -11.04 5.25
CA GLY A 103 3.40 -10.35 5.71
C GLY A 103 3.35 -8.84 5.52
N PHE A 104 4.51 -8.18 5.69
CA PHE A 104 4.75 -6.78 5.38
C PHE A 104 3.72 -5.81 5.99
N LYS A 105 3.50 -5.94 7.31
CA LYS A 105 2.53 -5.12 8.06
C LYS A 105 2.88 -3.63 8.07
N GLU A 106 4.12 -3.28 7.82
CA GLU A 106 4.61 -1.91 7.72
C GLU A 106 3.85 -1.10 6.69
N MET A 107 3.50 -1.72 5.55
CA MET A 107 2.69 -1.07 4.52
C MET A 107 1.24 -0.88 5.01
N ALA A 108 0.66 -1.85 5.70
CA ALA A 108 -0.67 -1.70 6.29
C ALA A 108 -0.70 -0.53 7.29
N TYR A 109 0.29 -0.42 8.17
CA TYR A 109 0.43 0.71 9.09
C TYR A 109 0.56 2.03 8.35
N TYR A 110 1.39 2.07 7.31
CA TYR A 110 1.60 3.26 6.51
C TYR A 110 0.30 3.74 5.83
N MET A 111 -0.44 2.85 5.18
CA MET A 111 -1.70 3.18 4.51
C MET A 111 -2.78 3.64 5.50
N ALA A 112 -2.88 2.99 6.67
CA ALA A 112 -3.76 3.45 7.75
C ALA A 112 -3.36 4.85 8.23
N GLY A 113 -2.06 5.08 8.49
CA GLY A 113 -1.54 6.35 8.97
C GLY A 113 -1.79 7.50 8.01
N LEU A 114 -1.53 7.31 6.72
CA LEU A 114 -1.85 8.28 5.67
C LEU A 114 -3.35 8.60 5.64
N SER A 115 -4.19 7.59 5.73
CA SER A 115 -5.66 7.76 5.70
C SER A 115 -6.16 8.52 6.92
N TYR A 116 -5.65 8.23 8.12
CA TYR A 116 -5.93 9.01 9.32
C TYR A 116 -5.48 10.47 9.19
N SER A 117 -4.32 10.71 8.57
CA SER A 117 -3.83 12.06 8.30
C SER A 117 -4.79 12.83 7.37
N ARG A 118 -5.27 12.18 6.29
CA ARG A 118 -6.27 12.77 5.38
C ARG A 118 -7.59 13.11 6.07
N LEU A 119 -7.98 12.29 7.05
CA LEU A 119 -9.17 12.53 7.90
C LEU A 119 -8.90 13.51 9.05
N ARG A 120 -7.70 14.10 9.16
CA ARG A 120 -7.28 14.99 10.23
C ARG A 120 -7.34 14.37 11.64
N MET A 121 -7.23 13.06 11.73
CA MET A 121 -7.18 12.29 12.98
C MET A 121 -5.71 12.17 13.42
N ARG A 122 -5.14 13.27 13.95
CA ARG A 122 -3.72 13.43 14.20
C ARG A 122 -3.10 12.32 15.05
N ASP A 123 -3.71 11.99 16.20
CA ASP A 123 -3.13 11.02 17.14
C ASP A 123 -3.05 9.63 16.52
N SER A 124 -4.08 9.23 15.79
CA SER A 124 -4.08 7.96 15.06
C SER A 124 -3.08 7.97 13.92
N ALA A 125 -2.97 9.08 13.18
CA ALA A 125 -1.99 9.23 12.11
C ALA A 125 -0.56 9.15 12.66
N ASP A 126 -0.25 9.86 13.77
CA ASP A 126 1.04 9.80 14.46
C ASP A 126 1.39 8.37 14.87
N TYR A 127 0.45 7.68 15.51
CA TYR A 127 0.65 6.31 15.96
C TYR A 127 1.01 5.37 14.79
N TYR A 128 0.19 5.36 13.73
CA TYR A 128 0.36 4.41 12.63
C TYR A 128 1.54 4.75 11.72
N LEU A 129 1.80 6.04 11.42
CA LEU A 129 2.96 6.46 10.62
C LEU A 129 4.27 6.18 11.36
N ARG A 130 4.31 6.41 12.67
CA ARG A 130 5.46 6.06 13.51
C ARG A 130 5.70 4.56 13.51
N LEU A 131 4.65 3.76 13.71
CA LEU A 131 4.74 2.30 13.72
C LEU A 131 5.29 1.77 12.39
N ALA A 132 4.83 2.32 11.25
CA ALA A 132 5.36 1.97 9.93
C ALA A 132 6.85 2.32 9.80
N ALA A 133 7.23 3.55 10.17
CA ALA A 133 8.60 4.03 10.06
C ALA A 133 9.55 3.22 10.96
N ASP A 134 9.23 3.10 12.24
CA ASP A 134 10.09 2.42 13.22
C ASP A 134 10.24 0.92 12.91
N SER A 135 9.15 0.25 12.52
CA SER A 135 9.20 -1.18 12.14
C SER A 135 10.03 -1.42 10.89
N ALA A 136 9.86 -0.57 9.87
CA ALA A 136 10.64 -0.70 8.63
C ALA A 136 12.13 -0.40 8.85
N LEU A 137 12.46 0.60 9.68
CA LEU A 137 13.82 0.90 10.10
C LEU A 137 14.43 -0.27 10.90
N ALA A 138 13.70 -0.85 11.84
CA ALA A 138 14.16 -1.98 12.66
C ALA A 138 14.43 -3.23 11.82
N LYS A 139 13.60 -3.51 10.82
CA LYS A 139 13.75 -4.63 9.89
C LYS A 139 14.74 -4.37 8.75
N ASN A 140 15.30 -3.16 8.66
CA ASN A 140 16.20 -2.74 7.59
C ASN A 140 15.64 -2.96 6.18
N ILE A 141 14.35 -2.70 5.98
CA ILE A 141 13.70 -2.77 4.66
C ILE A 141 14.04 -1.48 3.93
N GLU A 142 15.26 -1.37 3.40
CA GLU A 142 15.95 -0.14 2.99
C GLU A 142 15.07 0.90 2.28
N TRP A 143 14.42 0.53 1.17
CA TRP A 143 13.61 1.47 0.42
C TRP A 143 12.39 1.96 1.21
N TYR A 144 11.68 1.04 1.85
CA TYR A 144 10.48 1.37 2.63
C TYR A 144 10.81 2.08 3.93
N ALA A 145 11.92 1.70 4.60
CA ALA A 145 12.38 2.37 5.80
C ALA A 145 12.66 3.85 5.55
N HIS A 146 13.37 4.15 4.46
CA HIS A 146 13.60 5.53 4.04
C HIS A 146 12.29 6.25 3.69
N HIS A 147 11.44 5.62 2.88
CA HIS A 147 10.18 6.21 2.43
C HIS A 147 9.22 6.50 3.59
N PHE A 148 8.99 5.53 4.48
CA PHE A 148 8.05 5.69 5.60
C PHE A 148 8.57 6.67 6.64
N ALA A 149 9.85 6.60 7.02
CA ALA A 149 10.43 7.51 7.99
C ALA A 149 10.48 8.96 7.48
N ARG A 150 10.70 9.16 6.19
CA ARG A 150 10.62 10.47 5.56
C ARG A 150 9.19 11.03 5.61
N ASN A 151 8.19 10.25 5.16
CA ASN A 151 6.80 10.70 5.19
C ASN A 151 6.33 10.97 6.63
N TYR A 152 6.81 10.18 7.60
CA TYR A 152 6.52 10.47 8.99
C TYR A 152 7.19 11.76 9.47
N ALA A 153 8.43 12.03 9.08
CA ALA A 153 9.10 13.29 9.38
C ALA A 153 8.36 14.48 8.78
N ASP A 154 7.89 14.38 7.54
CA ASP A 154 7.10 15.41 6.87
C ASP A 154 5.76 15.65 7.62
N PHE A 155 5.09 14.58 8.04
CA PHE A 155 3.87 14.68 8.86
C PHE A 155 4.12 15.36 10.21
N LEU A 156 5.27 15.13 10.86
CA LEU A 156 5.64 15.74 12.14
C LEU A 156 5.99 17.22 12.03
N TYR A 157 6.39 17.70 10.85
CA TYR A 157 6.97 19.02 10.68
C TYR A 157 6.12 20.14 11.27
N ASP A 158 4.80 20.10 11.04
CA ASP A 158 3.89 21.18 11.44
C ASP A 158 3.60 21.23 12.95
N PHE A 159 3.84 20.15 13.71
CA PHE A 159 3.47 20.12 15.13
C PHE A 159 4.58 19.59 16.06
N ASN A 160 5.57 18.92 15.54
CA ASN A 160 6.73 18.46 16.31
C ASN A 160 8.02 18.54 15.47
N PRO A 161 8.48 19.74 15.10
CA PRO A 161 9.64 19.91 14.22
C PRO A 161 10.93 19.31 14.79
N LYS A 162 11.07 19.24 16.11
CA LYS A 162 12.23 18.58 16.75
C LYS A 162 12.27 17.07 16.46
N ALA A 163 11.12 16.40 16.54
CA ALA A 163 11.02 14.98 16.19
C ALA A 163 11.21 14.78 14.68
N SER A 164 10.64 15.64 13.84
CA SER A 164 10.85 15.62 12.39
C SER A 164 12.35 15.66 12.05
N ILE A 165 13.09 16.66 12.57
CA ILE A 165 14.54 16.80 12.35
C ILE A 165 15.30 15.54 12.81
N ARG A 166 14.91 14.93 13.93
CA ARG A 166 15.55 13.71 14.43
C ARG A 166 15.43 12.56 13.42
N TYR A 167 14.25 12.33 12.84
CA TYR A 167 14.06 11.31 11.81
C TYR A 167 14.86 11.60 10.54
N LEU A 168 14.89 12.85 10.10
CA LEU A 168 15.67 13.25 8.91
C LEU A 168 17.18 13.10 9.12
N ARG A 169 17.70 13.42 10.29
CA ARG A 169 19.12 13.16 10.64
C ARG A 169 19.43 11.67 10.63
N LEU A 170 18.58 10.85 11.26
CA LEU A 170 18.72 9.40 11.24
C LEU A 170 18.75 8.85 9.81
N LEU A 171 17.92 9.37 8.92
CA LEU A 171 17.91 8.96 7.52
C LEU A 171 19.20 9.38 6.79
N LYS A 172 19.69 10.60 7.04
CA LYS A 172 20.95 11.09 6.44
C LYS A 172 22.16 10.25 6.88
N GLU A 173 22.21 9.87 8.15
CA GLU A 173 23.27 9.02 8.70
C GLU A 173 23.20 7.58 8.13
N ARG A 174 22.00 7.02 8.04
CA ARG A 174 21.81 5.62 7.67
C ARG A 174 21.84 5.38 6.16
N TYR A 175 21.41 6.38 5.36
CA TYR A 175 21.26 6.30 3.91
C TYR A 175 21.87 7.53 3.23
N PRO A 176 23.20 7.77 3.36
CA PRO A 176 23.86 8.99 2.89
C PRO A 176 23.74 9.21 1.38
N GLU A 177 23.67 8.12 0.60
CA GLU A 177 23.56 8.17 -0.86
C GLU A 177 22.13 8.50 -1.35
N ARG A 178 21.14 8.51 -0.44
CA ARG A 178 19.78 8.84 -0.81
C ARG A 178 19.52 10.30 -0.58
N GLU A 179 19.14 10.98 -1.66
CA GLU A 179 18.68 12.35 -1.55
C GLU A 179 17.43 12.44 -0.68
N ILE A 180 17.51 13.22 0.40
CA ILE A 180 16.35 13.65 1.19
C ILE A 180 15.67 14.81 0.46
N LEU A 181 15.69 14.79 -0.89
CA LEU A 181 15.16 15.85 -1.74
C LEU A 181 13.66 16.08 -1.48
N GLY A 182 13.32 17.35 -1.35
CA GLY A 182 11.94 17.80 -1.26
C GLY A 182 11.36 17.83 0.16
N SER A 183 12.15 17.63 1.23
CA SER A 183 11.66 17.99 2.55
C SER A 183 11.82 19.51 2.74
N TYR A 184 10.76 20.17 3.11
CA TYR A 184 10.77 21.61 3.48
C TYR A 184 11.71 21.93 4.65
N VAL A 185 12.34 20.91 5.24
CA VAL A 185 13.16 20.96 6.45
C VAL A 185 14.66 20.89 6.16
N MET A 186 15.08 20.70 4.90
CA MET A 186 16.50 20.58 4.51
C MET A 186 17.40 21.72 5.01
N PRO A 187 16.95 22.99 5.04
CA PRO A 187 17.80 24.08 5.55
C PRO A 187 18.18 23.97 7.04
N TRP A 188 17.47 23.16 7.81
CA TRP A 188 17.62 23.07 9.29
C TRP A 188 18.43 21.83 9.75
N ILE A 189 18.90 21.02 8.81
CA ILE A 189 19.61 19.75 9.11
C ILE A 189 21.13 19.91 9.14
N ASN A 190 21.66 21.02 8.58
CA ASN A 190 23.10 21.34 8.53
C ASN A 190 23.62 21.87 9.87
#